data_f28d0e11a97d19981298c9c20f7fa8a7
#
_entry.id   f28d0e11a97d19981298c9c20f7fa8a7
#
_cell.length_a   1.000
_cell.length_b   1.000
_cell.length_c   1.000
_cell.angle_alpha   90.00
_cell.angle_beta   90.00
_cell.angle_gamma   90.00
#
_symmetry.space_group_name_H-M   'P 1'
#
loop_
_entity.id
_entity.type
_entity.pdbx_description
1 polymer ?
#
loop_
_entity_poly.entity_id
_entity_poly.type
_entity_poly.pdbx_seq_one_letter_code
_entity_poly.pdbx_strand_id
1 'polypeptide(L)'
;MRLVGVLITYVLLSACVDGKPQALSSWVEGATKAAIIDFVAEVTTEGSPHFVPVVDRIAVFDHDGTLWAERPEYFQFLMIYEQVRAQAADHPEWREEQPFKAVLENDTAYLDGLDYAAARQLSAAVSGGMTTTDYMALSHDFATRSLHPGFNARYADLRYQPMLELLEYLEGHRFRVFIVSGGDMGFIRGFSEPLYGVSRDRVIGSSRSNMFAEDSSSILRGKKYASMNVGANKALNIDLHIGRHGYRQFHLCR
;
A
#
# COMPACT_ATOMS: atom_id res chain seq x y z
N MET A 1 25.97 8.25 -77.77
CA MET A 1 24.78 8.44 -76.89
C MET A 1 25.17 7.94 -75.49
N ARG A 2 25.46 8.85 -74.57
CA ARG A 2 25.81 8.51 -73.17
C ARG A 2 24.56 8.71 -72.31
N LEU A 3 24.05 7.64 -71.72
CA LEU A 3 22.99 7.71 -70.70
C LEU A 3 23.62 8.14 -69.39
N VAL A 4 23.13 9.25 -68.83
CA VAL A 4 23.42 9.72 -67.48
C VAL A 4 22.33 9.18 -66.58
N GLY A 5 22.68 8.19 -65.73
CA GLY A 5 21.78 7.69 -64.67
C GLY A 5 21.79 8.64 -63.48
N VAL A 6 20.62 9.18 -63.15
CA VAL A 6 20.43 9.97 -61.94
C VAL A 6 20.11 9.01 -60.80
N LEU A 7 21.00 8.94 -59.80
CA LEU A 7 20.83 8.19 -58.56
C LEU A 7 20.07 9.07 -57.57
N ILE A 8 18.79 8.76 -57.32
CA ILE A 8 18.00 9.43 -56.27
C ILE A 8 18.25 8.69 -54.95
N THR A 9 19.04 9.30 -54.07
CA THR A 9 19.28 8.81 -52.73
C THR A 9 18.12 9.26 -51.83
N TYR A 10 17.24 8.31 -51.43
CA TYR A 10 16.26 8.56 -50.39
C TYR A 10 16.92 8.56 -49.02
N VAL A 11 17.05 9.71 -48.40
CA VAL A 11 17.43 9.83 -46.98
C VAL A 11 16.15 9.60 -46.16
N LEU A 12 16.02 8.40 -45.58
CA LEU A 12 15.04 8.10 -44.53
C LEU A 12 15.48 8.83 -43.26
N LEU A 13 14.89 9.99 -42.98
CA LEU A 13 14.94 10.61 -41.67
C LEU A 13 14.11 9.74 -40.72
N SER A 14 14.75 8.83 -39.99
CA SER A 14 14.18 8.21 -38.80
C SER A 14 14.08 9.31 -37.73
N ALA A 15 12.91 9.91 -37.58
CA ALA A 15 12.59 10.68 -36.41
C ALA A 15 12.60 9.73 -35.21
N CYS A 16 13.68 9.73 -34.41
CA CYS A 16 13.63 9.22 -33.07
C CYS A 16 12.61 10.08 -32.31
N VAL A 17 11.42 9.55 -32.16
CA VAL A 17 10.48 10.06 -31.16
C VAL A 17 11.11 9.73 -29.83
N ASP A 18 11.75 10.69 -29.18
CA ASP A 18 12.13 10.64 -27.76
C ASP A 18 10.83 10.58 -26.94
N GLY A 19 10.20 9.42 -26.96
CA GLY A 19 9.03 9.12 -26.16
C GLY A 19 9.46 8.89 -24.71
N LYS A 20 9.70 9.97 -23.94
CA LYS A 20 9.55 9.86 -22.50
C LYS A 20 8.14 9.32 -22.26
N PRO A 21 7.99 8.25 -21.44
CA PRO A 21 6.66 7.77 -21.10
C PRO A 21 5.81 8.96 -20.65
N GLN A 22 4.63 9.10 -21.24
CA GLN A 22 3.72 10.19 -20.87
C GLN A 22 3.40 10.03 -19.37
N ALA A 23 3.67 11.06 -18.58
CA ALA A 23 3.39 11.03 -17.15
C ALA A 23 1.91 10.73 -16.90
N LEU A 24 1.62 9.83 -15.95
CA LEU A 24 0.25 9.49 -15.55
C LEU A 24 -0.60 8.97 -16.74
N SER A 25 -0.08 8.01 -17.49
CA SER A 25 -0.65 7.54 -18.76
C SER A 25 -2.04 6.92 -18.63
N SER A 26 -2.35 6.27 -17.49
CA SER A 26 -3.66 5.68 -17.20
C SER A 26 -4.67 6.68 -16.61
N TRP A 27 -4.24 7.92 -16.30
CA TRP A 27 -5.14 8.97 -15.86
C TRP A 27 -5.89 9.56 -17.07
N VAL A 28 -7.20 9.77 -16.88
CA VAL A 28 -8.02 10.44 -17.90
C VAL A 28 -7.54 11.88 -18.08
N GLU A 29 -7.39 12.29 -19.34
CA GLU A 29 -7.05 13.67 -19.66
C GLU A 29 -8.15 14.62 -19.14
N GLY A 30 -7.73 15.63 -18.36
CA GLY A 30 -8.67 16.57 -17.75
C GLY A 30 -8.08 17.35 -16.59
N ALA A 31 -8.95 18.11 -15.93
CA ALA A 31 -8.56 19.05 -14.88
C ALA A 31 -7.78 18.41 -13.72
N THR A 32 -8.15 17.20 -13.31
CA THR A 32 -7.49 16.50 -12.18
C THR A 32 -6.05 16.14 -12.53
N LYS A 33 -5.82 15.53 -13.70
CA LYS A 33 -4.47 15.19 -14.17
C LYS A 33 -3.60 16.44 -14.33
N ALA A 34 -4.15 17.49 -14.95
CA ALA A 34 -3.47 18.76 -15.11
C ALA A 34 -3.10 19.37 -13.75
N ALA A 35 -4.02 19.41 -12.79
CA ALA A 35 -3.78 19.96 -11.46
C ALA A 35 -2.65 19.22 -10.71
N ILE A 36 -2.53 17.91 -10.86
CA ILE A 36 -1.43 17.12 -10.27
C ILE A 36 -0.09 17.53 -10.90
N ILE A 37 -0.04 17.59 -12.23
CA ILE A 37 1.18 17.94 -12.98
C ILE A 37 1.60 19.38 -12.64
N ASP A 38 0.67 20.32 -12.68
CA ASP A 38 0.93 21.72 -12.38
C ASP A 38 1.40 21.92 -10.94
N PHE A 39 0.76 21.27 -9.97
CA PHE A 39 1.19 21.30 -8.57
C PHE A 39 2.63 20.79 -8.40
N VAL A 40 2.92 19.63 -8.98
CA VAL A 40 4.28 19.05 -8.86
C VAL A 40 5.30 19.97 -9.54
N ALA A 41 4.99 20.50 -10.71
CA ALA A 41 5.87 21.46 -11.40
C ALA A 41 6.10 22.72 -10.56
N GLU A 42 5.04 23.28 -9.98
CA GLU A 42 5.11 24.50 -9.16
C GLU A 42 5.99 24.30 -7.92
N VAL A 43 5.82 23.19 -7.18
CA VAL A 43 6.56 22.95 -5.93
C VAL A 43 7.98 22.41 -6.15
N THR A 44 8.32 22.00 -7.38
CA THR A 44 9.64 21.44 -7.69
C THR A 44 10.54 22.37 -8.49
N THR A 45 9.99 23.45 -9.09
CA THR A 45 10.74 24.41 -9.89
C THR A 45 11.44 25.43 -8.98
N GLU A 46 12.75 25.48 -9.05
CA GLU A 46 13.55 26.49 -8.32
C GLU A 46 13.15 27.91 -8.75
N GLY A 47 12.99 28.80 -7.76
CA GLY A 47 12.52 30.15 -7.99
C GLY A 47 11.00 30.34 -8.01
N SER A 48 10.22 29.25 -7.99
CA SER A 48 8.78 29.33 -7.75
C SER A 48 8.49 29.86 -6.34
N PRO A 49 7.47 30.71 -6.13
CA PRO A 49 7.06 31.16 -4.81
C PRO A 49 6.58 30.02 -3.91
N HIS A 50 6.26 28.86 -4.49
CA HIS A 50 5.81 27.66 -3.79
C HIS A 50 6.85 26.53 -3.78
N PHE A 51 8.09 26.82 -4.17
CA PHE A 51 9.16 25.85 -4.20
C PHE A 51 9.33 25.15 -2.84
N VAL A 52 9.40 23.82 -2.88
CA VAL A 52 9.64 22.97 -1.72
C VAL A 52 11.01 22.30 -1.87
N PRO A 53 11.95 22.50 -0.92
CA PRO A 53 13.23 21.82 -0.95
C PRO A 53 13.05 20.30 -0.92
N VAL A 54 13.93 19.56 -1.59
CA VAL A 54 13.84 18.10 -1.72
C VAL A 54 13.64 17.38 -0.37
N VAL A 55 14.34 17.84 0.67
CA VAL A 55 14.25 17.28 2.03
C VAL A 55 12.85 17.38 2.64
N ASP A 56 12.03 18.31 2.15
CA ASP A 56 10.68 18.58 2.64
C ASP A 56 9.58 18.06 1.69
N ARG A 57 9.96 17.46 0.55
CA ARG A 57 9.01 16.83 -0.39
C ARG A 57 8.54 15.50 0.16
N ILE A 58 7.37 15.50 0.79
CA ILE A 58 6.75 14.33 1.41
C ILE A 58 5.34 14.17 0.86
N ALA A 59 5.00 12.95 0.45
CA ALA A 59 3.66 12.57 0.05
C ALA A 59 3.19 11.39 0.89
N VAL A 60 1.97 11.43 1.39
CA VAL A 60 1.37 10.37 2.21
C VAL A 60 0.11 9.86 1.56
N PHE A 61 -0.06 8.54 1.54
CA PHE A 61 -1.20 7.86 0.93
C PHE A 61 -1.83 6.91 1.94
N ASP A 62 -3.15 6.85 1.96
CA ASP A 62 -3.84 5.71 2.58
C ASP A 62 -3.61 4.46 1.73
N HIS A 63 -4.00 3.30 2.23
CA HIS A 63 -3.77 2.02 1.57
C HIS A 63 -5.06 1.44 1.01
N ASP A 64 -5.95 0.96 1.88
CA ASP A 64 -7.20 0.34 1.48
C ASP A 64 -8.13 1.36 0.81
N GLY A 65 -8.69 1.03 -0.35
CA GLY A 65 -9.51 1.93 -1.15
C GLY A 65 -8.74 3.07 -1.83
N THR A 66 -7.42 3.14 -1.65
CA THR A 66 -6.55 4.19 -2.21
C THR A 66 -5.49 3.63 -3.15
N LEU A 67 -4.74 2.61 -2.72
CA LEU A 67 -3.70 1.97 -3.53
C LEU A 67 -4.16 0.64 -4.13
N TRP A 68 -5.11 -0.02 -3.49
CA TRP A 68 -5.77 -1.23 -3.95
C TRP A 68 -7.25 -1.26 -3.55
N ALA A 69 -7.99 -2.25 -4.02
CA ALA A 69 -9.39 -2.44 -3.66
C ALA A 69 -9.56 -2.78 -2.16
N GLU A 70 -10.71 -2.42 -1.61
CA GLU A 70 -11.04 -2.64 -0.17
C GLU A 70 -12.33 -3.45 0.04
N ARG A 71 -13.08 -3.75 -1.03
CA ARG A 71 -14.39 -4.39 -0.94
C ARG A 71 -14.36 -5.82 -1.50
N PRO A 72 -15.24 -6.71 -0.99
CA PRO A 72 -16.31 -6.47 0.00
C PRO A 72 -15.83 -6.30 1.43
N GLU A 73 -14.60 -6.74 1.76
CA GLU A 73 -13.97 -6.67 3.07
C GLU A 73 -12.51 -6.24 2.93
N TYR A 74 -11.95 -5.59 3.95
CA TYR A 74 -10.53 -5.26 3.99
C TYR A 74 -9.67 -6.51 3.83
N PHE A 75 -8.71 -6.46 2.94
CA PHE A 75 -7.90 -7.63 2.57
C PHE A 75 -7.11 -8.21 3.75
N GLN A 76 -6.72 -7.38 4.71
CA GLN A 76 -6.13 -7.86 5.95
C GLN A 76 -7.07 -8.80 6.73
N PHE A 77 -8.37 -8.52 6.77
CA PHE A 77 -9.32 -9.40 7.44
C PHE A 77 -9.50 -10.71 6.68
N LEU A 78 -9.51 -10.66 5.35
CA LEU A 78 -9.55 -11.89 4.54
C LEU A 78 -8.34 -12.78 4.79
N MET A 79 -7.13 -12.20 4.95
CA MET A 79 -5.95 -12.96 5.39
C MET A 79 -6.13 -13.57 6.79
N ILE A 80 -6.65 -12.80 7.74
CA ILE A 80 -6.92 -13.29 9.10
C ILE A 80 -7.91 -14.45 9.07
N TYR A 81 -8.98 -14.35 8.29
CA TYR A 81 -9.99 -15.41 8.14
C TYR A 81 -9.39 -16.67 7.50
N GLU A 82 -8.52 -16.52 6.51
CA GLU A 82 -7.77 -17.64 5.92
C GLU A 82 -6.90 -18.32 6.98
N GLN A 83 -6.21 -17.57 7.82
CA GLN A 83 -5.38 -18.11 8.89
C GLN A 83 -6.21 -18.80 9.99
N VAL A 84 -7.37 -18.27 10.36
CA VAL A 84 -8.30 -18.96 11.29
C VAL A 84 -8.69 -20.31 10.74
N ARG A 85 -9.07 -20.40 9.45
CA ARG A 85 -9.42 -21.69 8.83
C ARG A 85 -8.23 -22.65 8.77
N ALA A 86 -7.05 -22.15 8.46
CA ALA A 86 -5.83 -22.97 8.37
C ALA A 86 -5.43 -23.56 9.73
N GLN A 87 -5.64 -22.83 10.83
CA GLN A 87 -5.26 -23.24 12.19
C GLN A 87 -6.39 -23.93 12.97
N ALA A 88 -7.59 -24.04 12.41
CA ALA A 88 -8.78 -24.57 13.11
C ALA A 88 -8.65 -26.03 13.57
N ALA A 89 -7.77 -26.83 12.95
CA ALA A 89 -7.50 -28.19 13.37
C ALA A 89 -6.77 -28.25 14.73
N ASP A 90 -5.91 -27.28 15.01
CA ASP A 90 -5.14 -27.16 16.24
C ASP A 90 -5.92 -26.44 17.35
N HIS A 91 -7.07 -25.83 16.99
CA HIS A 91 -7.93 -25.03 17.86
C HIS A 91 -9.40 -25.49 17.78
N PRO A 92 -9.74 -26.69 18.28
CA PRO A 92 -11.10 -27.21 18.21
C PRO A 92 -12.14 -26.33 18.93
N GLU A 93 -11.74 -25.59 19.95
CA GLU A 93 -12.57 -24.63 20.69
C GLU A 93 -13.11 -23.50 19.80
N TRP A 94 -12.43 -23.14 18.73
CA TRP A 94 -12.85 -22.07 17.81
C TRP A 94 -14.18 -22.37 17.09
N ARG A 95 -14.59 -23.64 17.06
CA ARG A 95 -15.89 -24.03 16.50
C ARG A 95 -17.08 -23.60 17.34
N GLU A 96 -16.85 -23.33 18.62
CA GLU A 96 -17.88 -22.97 19.60
C GLU A 96 -17.77 -21.50 20.04
N GLU A 97 -16.63 -20.84 19.79
CA GLU A 97 -16.34 -19.51 20.30
C GLU A 97 -16.43 -18.43 19.21
N GLN A 98 -17.20 -17.36 19.48
CA GLN A 98 -17.15 -16.17 18.64
C GLN A 98 -15.88 -15.36 18.95
N PRO A 99 -15.28 -14.69 17.95
CA PRO A 99 -15.70 -14.55 16.53
C PRO A 99 -15.19 -15.66 15.59
N PHE A 100 -14.43 -16.63 16.07
CA PHE A 100 -13.85 -17.71 15.26
C PHE A 100 -14.91 -18.57 14.58
N LYS A 101 -15.97 -18.93 15.33
CA LYS A 101 -17.11 -19.69 14.83
C LYS A 101 -17.68 -19.03 13.56
N ALA A 102 -17.92 -17.73 13.59
CA ALA A 102 -18.45 -17.00 12.44
C ALA A 102 -17.53 -17.09 11.21
N VAL A 103 -16.20 -17.04 11.41
CA VAL A 103 -15.23 -17.23 10.31
C VAL A 103 -15.29 -18.63 9.75
N LEU A 104 -15.38 -19.65 10.60
CA LEU A 104 -15.40 -21.07 10.19
C LEU A 104 -16.71 -21.44 9.48
N GLU A 105 -17.83 -20.89 9.91
CA GLU A 105 -19.17 -21.11 9.33
C GLU A 105 -19.49 -20.16 8.14
N ASN A 106 -18.61 -19.20 7.84
CA ASN A 106 -18.86 -18.12 6.85
C ASN A 106 -20.13 -17.31 7.17
N ASP A 107 -20.36 -17.02 8.44
CA ASP A 107 -21.47 -16.17 8.87
C ASP A 107 -21.18 -14.69 8.50
N THR A 108 -21.51 -14.34 7.26
CA THR A 108 -21.29 -12.98 6.72
C THR A 108 -22.05 -11.93 7.50
N ALA A 109 -23.25 -12.25 8.03
CA ALA A 109 -24.05 -11.29 8.80
C ALA A 109 -23.36 -10.89 10.10
N TYR A 110 -22.70 -11.85 10.78
CA TYR A 110 -21.89 -11.56 11.95
C TYR A 110 -20.59 -10.80 11.57
N LEU A 111 -19.92 -11.24 10.50
CA LEU A 111 -18.65 -10.65 10.08
C LEU A 111 -18.80 -9.22 9.56
N ASP A 112 -19.88 -8.88 8.87
CA ASP A 112 -20.19 -7.52 8.43
C ASP A 112 -20.39 -6.54 9.60
N GLY A 113 -20.82 -7.06 10.76
CA GLY A 113 -20.97 -6.30 12.01
C GLY A 113 -19.78 -6.41 12.97
N LEU A 114 -18.66 -6.97 12.53
CA LEU A 114 -17.51 -7.26 13.39
C LEU A 114 -16.93 -5.97 14.01
N ASP A 115 -16.92 -5.90 15.33
CA ASP A 115 -16.33 -4.77 16.03
C ASP A 115 -14.78 -4.86 16.10
N TYR A 116 -14.15 -3.74 16.48
CA TYR A 116 -12.70 -3.68 16.60
C TYR A 116 -12.13 -4.64 17.67
N ALA A 117 -12.90 -4.99 18.71
CA ALA A 117 -12.43 -5.90 19.75
C ALA A 117 -12.34 -7.33 19.21
N ALA A 118 -13.38 -7.79 18.53
CA ALA A 118 -13.43 -9.10 17.88
C ALA A 118 -12.40 -9.22 16.75
N ALA A 119 -12.25 -8.18 15.92
CA ALA A 119 -11.21 -8.15 14.88
C ALA A 119 -9.79 -8.27 15.46
N ARG A 120 -9.53 -7.59 16.60
CA ARG A 120 -8.24 -7.71 17.31
C ARG A 120 -8.04 -9.08 17.93
N GLN A 121 -9.10 -9.70 18.45
CA GLN A 121 -9.05 -11.07 18.99
C GLN A 121 -8.62 -12.06 17.91
N LEU A 122 -9.28 -12.05 16.75
CA LEU A 122 -8.92 -12.88 15.60
C LEU A 122 -7.45 -12.68 15.22
N SER A 123 -7.05 -11.42 14.98
CA SER A 123 -5.69 -11.09 14.58
C SER A 123 -4.64 -11.49 15.63
N ALA A 124 -4.95 -11.35 16.92
CA ALA A 124 -4.04 -11.73 18.00
C ALA A 124 -3.88 -13.26 18.10
N ALA A 125 -4.95 -14.01 17.87
CA ALA A 125 -4.93 -15.46 17.93
C ALA A 125 -4.05 -16.05 16.82
N VAL A 126 -4.24 -15.60 15.58
CA VAL A 126 -3.55 -16.19 14.41
C VAL A 126 -2.11 -15.68 14.19
N SER A 127 -1.72 -14.58 14.81
CA SER A 127 -0.39 -13.98 14.54
C SER A 127 0.39 -13.56 15.78
N GLY A 128 -0.21 -13.63 16.96
CA GLY A 128 0.50 -13.31 18.21
C GLY A 128 1.58 -14.35 18.53
N GLY A 129 2.80 -13.91 18.81
CA GLY A 129 3.94 -14.79 19.05
C GLY A 129 4.72 -15.19 17.79
N MET A 130 4.21 -14.95 16.58
CA MET A 130 5.00 -15.09 15.36
C MET A 130 6.16 -14.10 15.36
N THR A 131 7.26 -14.42 14.67
CA THR A 131 8.27 -13.39 14.40
C THR A 131 7.71 -12.31 13.47
N THR A 132 8.21 -11.09 13.58
CA THR A 132 7.81 -10.01 12.65
C THR A 132 8.17 -10.35 11.20
N THR A 133 9.25 -11.11 10.99
CA THR A 133 9.70 -11.57 9.67
C THR A 133 8.73 -12.59 9.09
N ASP A 134 8.33 -13.60 9.86
CA ASP A 134 7.38 -14.62 9.39
C ASP A 134 6.01 -14.02 9.07
N TYR A 135 5.55 -13.06 9.88
CA TYR A 135 4.30 -12.38 9.60
C TYR A 135 4.36 -11.55 8.30
N MET A 136 5.48 -10.86 8.04
CA MET A 136 5.65 -10.16 6.77
C MET A 136 5.72 -11.13 5.58
N ALA A 137 6.35 -12.30 5.75
CA ALA A 137 6.38 -13.34 4.73
C ALA A 137 4.97 -13.90 4.46
N LEU A 138 4.20 -14.18 5.52
CA LEU A 138 2.80 -14.59 5.40
C LEU A 138 1.95 -13.56 4.65
N SER A 139 2.13 -12.28 4.98
CA SER A 139 1.41 -11.18 4.32
C SER A 139 1.78 -11.05 2.83
N HIS A 140 3.06 -11.23 2.52
CA HIS A 140 3.54 -11.28 1.13
C HIS A 140 2.91 -12.43 0.35
N ASP A 141 2.95 -13.63 0.91
CA ASP A 141 2.39 -14.82 0.27
C ASP A 141 0.88 -14.70 0.07
N PHE A 142 0.15 -14.18 1.06
CA PHE A 142 -1.25 -13.88 0.93
C PHE A 142 -1.50 -12.91 -0.24
N ALA A 143 -0.82 -11.78 -0.29
CA ALA A 143 -1.04 -10.76 -1.33
C ALA A 143 -0.72 -11.28 -2.74
N THR A 144 0.30 -12.14 -2.89
CA THR A 144 0.82 -12.57 -4.19
C THR A 144 0.30 -13.92 -4.68
N ARG A 145 -0.27 -14.76 -3.80
CA ARG A 145 -0.70 -16.13 -4.13
C ARG A 145 -2.19 -16.37 -3.89
N SER A 146 -2.77 -15.82 -2.80
CA SER A 146 -4.18 -16.03 -2.52
C SER A 146 -5.06 -15.27 -3.52
N LEU A 147 -6.22 -15.87 -3.84
CA LEU A 147 -7.18 -15.28 -4.77
C LEU A 147 -8.31 -14.61 -4.00
N HIS A 148 -8.65 -13.42 -4.41
CA HIS A 148 -9.80 -12.70 -3.89
C HIS A 148 -11.10 -13.43 -4.32
N PRO A 149 -11.99 -13.80 -3.38
CA PRO A 149 -13.15 -14.66 -3.69
C PRO A 149 -14.13 -14.02 -4.67
N GLY A 150 -14.26 -12.70 -4.67
CA GLY A 150 -15.18 -12.00 -5.57
C GLY A 150 -14.61 -11.68 -6.95
N PHE A 151 -13.28 -11.47 -7.06
CA PHE A 151 -12.63 -11.09 -8.32
C PHE A 151 -11.90 -12.25 -9.00
N ASN A 152 -11.68 -13.35 -8.28
CA ASN A 152 -10.86 -14.48 -8.76
C ASN A 152 -9.50 -14.05 -9.31
N ALA A 153 -8.91 -13.03 -8.69
CA ALA A 153 -7.62 -12.45 -9.00
C ALA A 153 -6.76 -12.38 -7.74
N ARG A 154 -5.44 -12.38 -7.88
CA ARG A 154 -4.56 -12.20 -6.71
C ARG A 154 -4.78 -10.82 -6.13
N TYR A 155 -4.64 -10.68 -4.80
CA TYR A 155 -4.78 -9.37 -4.16
C TYR A 155 -3.79 -8.35 -4.73
N ALA A 156 -2.56 -8.79 -5.05
CA ALA A 156 -1.57 -7.96 -5.73
C ALA A 156 -2.01 -7.40 -7.09
N ASP A 157 -2.95 -8.06 -7.78
CA ASP A 157 -3.45 -7.62 -9.08
C ASP A 157 -4.63 -6.63 -8.96
N LEU A 158 -5.13 -6.40 -7.73
CA LEU A 158 -6.24 -5.48 -7.45
C LEU A 158 -5.76 -4.07 -7.07
N ARG A 159 -4.52 -3.74 -7.38
CA ARG A 159 -3.94 -2.40 -7.21
C ARG A 159 -4.49 -1.44 -8.27
N TYR A 160 -4.61 -0.18 -7.91
CA TYR A 160 -5.06 0.84 -8.84
C TYR A 160 -3.90 1.37 -9.67
N GLN A 161 -3.86 1.01 -10.95
CA GLN A 161 -2.82 1.43 -11.88
C GLN A 161 -2.58 2.96 -11.89
N PRO A 162 -3.61 3.82 -11.89
CA PRO A 162 -3.39 5.27 -11.80
C PRO A 162 -2.61 5.69 -10.55
N MET A 163 -2.84 5.01 -9.43
CA MET A 163 -2.13 5.33 -8.20
C MET A 163 -0.67 4.88 -8.22
N LEU A 164 -0.38 3.72 -8.81
CA LEU A 164 1.01 3.28 -9.01
C LEU A 164 1.80 4.31 -9.84
N GLU A 165 1.21 4.80 -10.93
CA GLU A 165 1.82 5.85 -11.76
C GLU A 165 2.02 7.17 -10.99
N LEU A 166 1.09 7.51 -10.09
CA LEU A 166 1.23 8.70 -9.25
C LEU A 166 2.38 8.55 -8.24
N LEU A 167 2.52 7.38 -7.60
CA LEU A 167 3.65 7.12 -6.70
C LEU A 167 4.98 7.26 -7.45
N GLU A 168 5.11 6.61 -8.61
CA GLU A 168 6.30 6.68 -9.45
C GLU A 168 6.58 8.12 -9.93
N TYR A 169 5.55 8.84 -10.36
CA TYR A 169 5.66 10.24 -10.79
C TYR A 169 6.20 11.15 -9.68
N LEU A 170 5.68 11.00 -8.46
CA LEU A 170 6.13 11.77 -7.30
C LEU A 170 7.56 11.41 -6.89
N GLU A 171 7.92 10.11 -6.88
CA GLU A 171 9.29 9.67 -6.58
C GLU A 171 10.28 10.18 -7.64
N GLY A 172 9.91 10.17 -8.92
CA GLY A 172 10.66 10.76 -10.02
C GLY A 172 10.94 12.27 -9.83
N HIS A 173 10.05 12.97 -9.12
CA HIS A 173 10.20 14.37 -8.72
C HIS A 173 10.80 14.53 -7.31
N ARG A 174 11.41 13.46 -6.78
CA ARG A 174 12.16 13.44 -5.51
C ARG A 174 11.28 13.65 -4.27
N PHE A 175 10.01 13.28 -4.33
CA PHE A 175 9.19 13.16 -3.14
C PHE A 175 9.52 11.86 -2.41
N ARG A 176 9.52 11.91 -1.09
CA ARG A 176 9.49 10.73 -0.24
C ARG A 176 8.04 10.30 -0.06
N VAL A 177 7.69 9.16 -0.66
CA VAL A 177 6.33 8.60 -0.58
C VAL A 177 6.21 7.71 0.65
N PHE A 178 5.13 7.88 1.41
CA PHE A 178 4.79 7.07 2.59
C PHE A 178 3.40 6.48 2.45
N ILE A 179 3.22 5.25 2.92
CA ILE A 179 1.89 4.65 3.11
C ILE A 179 1.48 4.86 4.56
N VAL A 180 0.30 5.47 4.80
CA VAL A 180 -0.21 5.81 6.13
C VAL A 180 -1.60 5.18 6.29
N SER A 181 -1.66 3.98 6.84
CA SER A 181 -2.87 3.14 6.89
C SER A 181 -3.36 2.87 8.30
N GLY A 182 -4.67 2.67 8.45
CA GLY A 182 -5.29 2.10 9.65
C GLY A 182 -4.96 0.62 9.87
N GLY A 183 -4.55 -0.09 8.82
CA GLY A 183 -4.16 -1.49 8.86
C GLY A 183 -2.89 -1.76 9.67
N ASP A 184 -2.62 -3.04 9.93
CA ASP A 184 -1.41 -3.47 10.65
C ASP A 184 -0.16 -3.16 9.81
N MET A 185 0.78 -2.45 10.41
CA MET A 185 2.02 -2.02 9.77
C MET A 185 2.82 -3.21 9.22
N GLY A 186 2.88 -4.32 9.96
CA GLY A 186 3.59 -5.53 9.54
C GLY A 186 2.94 -6.20 8.32
N PHE A 187 1.61 -6.16 8.22
CA PHE A 187 0.87 -6.64 7.06
C PHE A 187 1.31 -5.90 5.80
N ILE A 188 1.25 -4.58 5.80
CA ILE A 188 1.59 -3.75 4.64
C ILE A 188 3.08 -3.86 4.30
N ARG A 189 3.96 -3.89 5.30
CA ARG A 189 5.42 -4.06 5.11
C ARG A 189 5.80 -5.36 4.41
N GLY A 190 4.97 -6.39 4.49
CA GLY A 190 5.19 -7.65 3.79
C GLY A 190 5.26 -7.49 2.27
N PHE A 191 4.56 -6.51 1.71
CA PHE A 191 4.43 -6.37 0.27
C PHE A 191 4.60 -4.92 -0.26
N SER A 192 4.81 -3.92 0.60
CA SER A 192 4.86 -2.51 0.16
C SER A 192 5.93 -2.26 -0.89
N GLU A 193 7.11 -2.83 -0.73
CA GLU A 193 8.22 -2.61 -1.65
C GLU A 193 8.00 -3.30 -3.01
N PRO A 194 7.70 -4.61 -3.09
CA PRO A 194 7.48 -5.26 -4.38
C PRO A 194 6.19 -4.81 -5.09
N LEU A 195 5.16 -4.34 -4.38
CA LEU A 195 3.90 -3.96 -4.98
C LEU A 195 3.80 -2.48 -5.35
N TYR A 196 4.44 -1.61 -4.57
CA TYR A 196 4.28 -0.14 -4.70
C TYR A 196 5.60 0.62 -4.85
N GLY A 197 6.76 -0.05 -4.77
CA GLY A 197 8.06 0.62 -4.72
C GLY A 197 8.35 1.34 -3.39
N VAL A 198 7.43 1.26 -2.42
CA VAL A 198 7.56 1.95 -1.13
C VAL A 198 8.27 1.05 -0.12
N SER A 199 9.47 1.45 0.29
CA SER A 199 10.29 0.70 1.25
C SER A 199 9.60 0.56 2.62
N ARG A 200 9.93 -0.51 3.35
CA ARG A 200 9.27 -0.88 4.61
C ARG A 200 9.32 0.20 5.69
N ASP A 201 10.40 0.98 5.74
CA ASP A 201 10.58 2.10 6.66
C ASP A 201 9.65 3.28 6.38
N ARG A 202 9.08 3.34 5.16
CA ARG A 202 8.09 4.35 4.76
C ARG A 202 6.63 3.89 4.91
N VAL A 203 6.40 2.83 5.66
CA VAL A 203 5.05 2.36 6.02
C VAL A 203 4.75 2.71 7.46
N ILE A 204 3.71 3.53 7.68
CA ILE A 204 3.16 3.92 8.96
C ILE A 204 1.78 3.28 9.09
N GLY A 205 1.61 2.41 10.07
CA GLY A 205 0.37 1.66 10.29
C GLY A 205 0.08 1.46 11.77
N SER A 206 -0.99 0.77 12.08
CA SER A 206 -1.23 0.29 13.44
C SER A 206 -0.13 -0.68 13.85
N SER A 207 0.50 -0.44 15.00
CA SER A 207 1.66 -1.20 15.44
C SER A 207 1.34 -2.06 16.68
N ARG A 208 1.99 -3.23 16.76
CA ARG A 208 1.89 -4.15 17.89
C ARG A 208 2.91 -3.82 18.97
N SER A 209 2.62 -4.21 20.22
CA SER A 209 3.59 -4.22 21.32
C SER A 209 4.53 -5.41 21.17
N ASN A 210 5.47 -5.29 20.23
CA ASN A 210 6.44 -6.33 19.95
C ASN A 210 7.45 -6.50 21.10
N MET A 211 8.05 -7.66 21.21
CA MET A 211 9.05 -8.01 22.22
C MET A 211 10.19 -8.81 21.60
N PHE A 212 11.36 -8.83 22.24
CA PHE A 212 12.41 -9.75 21.85
C PHE A 212 12.05 -11.18 22.28
N ALA A 213 12.45 -12.17 21.47
CA ALA A 213 12.46 -13.56 21.91
C ALA A 213 13.40 -13.73 23.10
N GLU A 214 13.24 -14.78 23.90
CA GLU A 214 14.06 -15.01 25.10
C GLU A 214 15.57 -15.05 24.78
N ASP A 215 15.93 -15.64 23.62
CA ASP A 215 17.31 -15.69 23.13
C ASP A 215 17.76 -14.40 22.43
N SER A 216 16.90 -13.37 22.35
CA SER A 216 17.11 -12.10 21.66
C SER A 216 17.47 -12.24 20.18
N SER A 217 17.18 -13.39 19.55
CA SER A 217 17.48 -13.67 18.15
C SER A 217 16.48 -13.05 17.17
N SER A 218 15.26 -12.77 17.64
CA SER A 218 14.16 -12.29 16.81
C SER A 218 13.21 -11.37 17.56
N ILE A 219 12.39 -10.63 16.80
CA ILE A 219 11.32 -9.80 17.35
C ILE A 219 9.99 -10.54 17.16
N LEU A 220 9.31 -10.81 18.26
CA LEU A 220 8.01 -11.44 18.30
C LEU A 220 6.89 -10.42 18.29
N ARG A 221 5.83 -10.70 17.56
CA ARG A 221 4.61 -9.90 17.51
C ARG A 221 3.83 -10.04 18.82
N GLY A 222 3.56 -8.91 19.44
CA GLY A 222 2.69 -8.87 20.62
C GLY A 222 1.22 -9.10 20.26
N LYS A 223 0.45 -9.61 21.21
CA LYS A 223 -1.01 -9.78 21.05
C LYS A 223 -1.78 -8.46 21.13
N LYS A 224 -1.20 -7.42 21.75
CA LYS A 224 -1.83 -6.10 21.91
C LYS A 224 -1.27 -5.09 20.91
N TYR A 225 -2.07 -4.11 20.55
CA TYR A 225 -1.58 -2.95 19.79
C TYR A 225 -0.90 -1.95 20.74
N ALA A 226 0.25 -1.44 20.32
CA ALA A 226 0.94 -0.33 20.96
C ALA A 226 0.38 1.01 20.47
N SER A 227 0.03 1.09 19.18
CA SER A 227 -0.57 2.28 18.57
C SER A 227 -1.58 1.87 17.50
N MET A 228 -2.74 2.56 17.49
CA MET A 228 -3.77 2.45 16.45
C MET A 228 -3.68 3.67 15.55
N ASN A 229 -3.41 3.46 14.25
CA ASN A 229 -3.21 4.53 13.28
C ASN A 229 -4.52 4.91 12.55
N VAL A 230 -5.56 5.25 13.30
CA VAL A 230 -6.90 5.59 12.79
C VAL A 230 -7.30 7.01 13.19
N GLY A 231 -8.12 7.66 12.35
CA GLY A 231 -8.60 9.01 12.62
C GLY A 231 -7.47 10.01 12.88
N ALA A 232 -7.59 10.81 13.93
CA ALA A 232 -6.58 11.82 14.31
C ALA A 232 -5.21 11.23 14.63
N ASN A 233 -5.13 9.96 15.03
CA ASN A 233 -3.86 9.31 15.32
C ASN A 233 -2.99 9.15 14.06
N LYS A 234 -3.55 9.17 12.85
CA LYS A 234 -2.74 9.23 11.61
C LYS A 234 -1.81 10.44 11.63
N ALA A 235 -2.31 11.62 11.97
CA ALA A 235 -1.50 12.84 12.03
C ALA A 235 -0.41 12.76 13.11
N LEU A 236 -0.75 12.21 14.29
CA LEU A 236 0.22 12.02 15.37
C LEU A 236 1.33 11.03 14.97
N ASN A 237 0.99 9.94 14.31
CA ASN A 237 1.99 8.97 13.85
C ASN A 237 2.82 9.50 12.67
N ILE A 238 2.26 10.33 11.80
CA ILE A 238 3.02 11.04 10.77
C ILE A 238 4.07 11.92 11.43
N ASP A 239 3.68 12.73 12.41
CA ASP A 239 4.62 13.57 13.17
C ASP A 239 5.71 12.75 13.86
N LEU A 240 5.32 11.68 14.56
CA LEU A 240 6.25 10.80 15.27
C LEU A 240 7.28 10.14 14.34
N HIS A 241 6.87 9.66 13.17
CA HIS A 241 7.74 8.89 12.29
C HIS A 241 8.48 9.72 11.24
N ILE A 242 7.92 10.85 10.82
CA ILE A 242 8.50 11.71 9.80
C ILE A 242 9.18 12.94 10.43
N GLY A 243 8.67 13.44 11.57
CA GLY A 243 9.25 14.56 12.31
C GLY A 243 9.22 15.88 11.54
N ARG A 244 8.21 16.10 10.70
CA ARG A 244 8.07 17.31 9.90
C ARG A 244 6.74 17.99 10.18
N HIS A 245 6.79 19.29 10.52
CA HIS A 245 5.64 20.15 10.75
C HIS A 245 5.41 21.05 9.53
N GLY A 246 4.17 21.40 9.25
CA GLY A 246 3.84 22.38 8.21
C GLY A 246 3.41 21.76 6.88
N TYR A 247 2.54 20.75 6.94
CA TYR A 247 1.99 20.11 5.74
C TYR A 247 1.06 21.04 4.98
N ARG A 248 1.36 21.31 3.71
CA ARG A 248 0.32 21.64 2.75
C ARG A 248 -0.35 20.33 2.37
N GLN A 249 -1.56 20.10 2.86
CA GLN A 249 -2.34 18.92 2.51
C GLN A 249 -2.89 19.09 1.10
N PHE A 250 -2.47 18.23 0.20
CA PHE A 250 -3.16 18.01 -1.05
C PHE A 250 -4.15 16.86 -0.82
N HIS A 251 -5.43 17.19 -0.69
CA HIS A 251 -6.48 16.19 -0.63
C HIS A 251 -6.85 15.81 -2.07
N LEU A 252 -6.34 14.69 -2.57
CA LEU A 252 -6.98 14.00 -3.67
C LEU A 252 -8.27 13.40 -3.11
N CYS A 253 -9.39 13.86 -3.62
CA CYS A 253 -10.73 13.49 -3.18
C CYS A 253 -10.92 11.98 -3.01
N ARG A 254 -11.74 11.66 -2.01
CA ARG A 254 -12.40 10.35 -1.86
C ARG A 254 -13.29 10.06 -3.07
#